data_2c4ee4f15b2358b05dfbcd1328ff1094
#
_entry.id   2c4ee4f15b2358b05dfbcd1328ff1094
#
_cell.length_a   1.000
_cell.length_b   1.000
_cell.length_c   1.000
_cell.angle_alpha   90.00
_cell.angle_beta   90.00
_cell.angle_gamma   90.00
#
_symmetry.space_group_name_H-M   'P 1'
#
loop_
_entity.id
_entity.type
_entity.pdbx_description
1 polymer ?
#
loop_
_entity_poly.entity_id
_entity_poly.type
_entity_poly.pdbx_seq_one_letter_code
_entity_poly.pdbx_strand_id
1 'polypeptide(L)'
;MEQVNASTEFNESEARAKIQEEVMQELKEKGATVIPNHYDYGEHILSLVDKYDKLKAQYDKDVKHNNDRYKDNVAQEMNRHLKNDFELEKADILRQLNDVEATDLRWREHNIMKMQQEESYLIAKDVAFMELNYLKGVKDIPSDLLTDIISSCVNAYDTRSLYIMSTMLGGQSSIAGRTVEHIRQNLITQRNTTDSKPFIEGAKNYINNGNMDMRLLTLANKRKK
;
A
#
# COMPACT_ATOMS: atom_id res chain seq x y z
N MET A 1 19.97 1.91 -57.52
CA MET A 1 20.56 1.37 -56.26
C MET A 1 20.09 2.24 -55.13
N GLU A 2 18.95 1.87 -54.55
CA GLU A 2 18.42 2.53 -53.36
C GLU A 2 18.84 1.68 -52.17
N GLN A 3 19.62 2.28 -51.27
CA GLN A 3 19.99 1.69 -50.02
C GLN A 3 18.80 1.85 -49.05
N VAL A 4 18.17 0.75 -48.74
CA VAL A 4 17.22 0.63 -47.62
C VAL A 4 18.04 0.52 -46.34
N ASN A 5 18.27 1.65 -45.68
CA ASN A 5 18.73 1.68 -44.27
C ASN A 5 17.51 1.79 -43.36
N ALA A 6 16.89 0.68 -43.07
CA ALA A 6 15.99 0.56 -41.90
C ALA A 6 16.83 0.05 -40.73
N SER A 7 17.48 0.95 -40.02
CA SER A 7 17.98 0.67 -38.67
C SER A 7 16.77 0.62 -37.74
N THR A 8 16.27 -0.59 -37.48
CA THR A 8 15.42 -0.85 -36.33
C THR A 8 16.29 -0.63 -35.11
N GLU A 9 16.25 0.58 -34.54
CA GLU A 9 16.77 0.80 -33.19
C GLU A 9 16.02 -0.13 -32.25
N PHE A 10 16.70 -1.14 -31.79
CA PHE A 10 16.19 -2.07 -30.79
C PHE A 10 16.00 -1.29 -29.50
N ASN A 11 14.72 -0.96 -29.17
CA ASN A 11 14.40 -0.24 -27.96
C ASN A 11 14.47 -1.22 -26.76
N GLU A 12 15.65 -1.30 -26.15
CA GLU A 12 15.95 -2.18 -25.03
C GLU A 12 14.99 -1.97 -23.86
N SER A 13 14.50 -0.74 -23.66
CA SER A 13 13.54 -0.39 -22.63
C SER A 13 12.16 -1.04 -22.87
N GLU A 14 11.66 -1.01 -24.12
CA GLU A 14 10.38 -1.66 -24.47
C GLU A 14 10.48 -3.19 -24.42
N ALA A 15 11.61 -3.75 -24.84
CA ALA A 15 11.82 -5.20 -24.76
C ALA A 15 11.87 -5.67 -23.30
N ARG A 16 12.54 -4.94 -22.42
CA ARG A 16 12.57 -5.24 -20.97
C ARG A 16 11.20 -5.10 -20.33
N ALA A 17 10.43 -4.05 -20.67
CA ALA A 17 9.07 -3.87 -20.15
C ALA A 17 8.15 -5.04 -20.56
N LYS A 18 8.24 -5.49 -21.81
CA LYS A 18 7.46 -6.60 -22.33
C LYS A 18 7.79 -7.94 -21.65
N ILE A 19 9.09 -8.22 -21.46
CA ILE A 19 9.55 -9.41 -20.74
C ILE A 19 9.08 -9.38 -19.28
N GLN A 20 9.13 -8.21 -18.62
CA GLN A 20 8.63 -8.07 -17.26
C GLN A 20 7.12 -8.34 -17.18
N GLU A 21 6.34 -7.84 -18.13
CA GLU A 21 4.89 -8.04 -18.19
C GLU A 21 4.53 -9.52 -18.41
N GLU A 22 5.22 -10.22 -19.32
CA GLU A 22 5.04 -11.66 -19.56
C GLU A 22 5.40 -12.50 -18.33
N VAL A 23 6.53 -12.21 -17.67
CA VAL A 23 6.94 -12.89 -16.42
C VAL A 23 5.94 -12.64 -15.30
N MET A 24 5.42 -11.41 -15.18
CA MET A 24 4.41 -11.05 -14.19
C MET A 24 3.10 -11.80 -14.42
N GLN A 25 2.69 -11.96 -15.67
CA GLN A 25 1.50 -12.70 -16.03
C GLN A 25 1.66 -14.19 -15.73
N GLU A 26 2.78 -14.79 -16.10
CA GLU A 26 3.09 -16.19 -15.79
C GLU A 26 3.14 -16.48 -14.28
N LEU A 27 3.70 -15.56 -13.49
CA LEU A 27 3.71 -15.66 -12.03
C LEU A 27 2.31 -15.60 -11.42
N LYS A 28 1.43 -14.72 -11.94
CA LYS A 28 0.02 -14.64 -11.52
C LYS A 28 -0.73 -15.93 -11.84
N GLU A 29 -0.53 -16.50 -13.02
CA GLU A 29 -1.15 -17.77 -13.44
C GLU A 29 -0.71 -18.94 -12.55
N LYS A 30 0.53 -18.91 -12.05
CA LYS A 30 1.06 -19.88 -11.08
C LYS A 30 0.66 -19.60 -9.63
N GLY A 31 -0.24 -18.62 -9.40
CA GLY A 31 -0.71 -18.26 -8.05
C GLY A 31 0.34 -17.54 -7.17
N ALA A 32 1.44 -17.07 -7.77
CA ALA A 32 2.42 -16.29 -7.05
C ALA A 32 1.89 -14.88 -6.75
N THR A 33 2.10 -14.41 -5.53
CA THR A 33 1.79 -13.03 -5.17
C THR A 33 2.84 -12.11 -5.78
N VAL A 34 2.48 -11.40 -6.85
CA VAL A 34 3.37 -10.45 -7.50
C VAL A 34 3.29 -9.10 -6.77
N ILE A 35 4.43 -8.64 -6.27
CA ILE A 35 4.54 -7.34 -5.62
C ILE A 35 4.95 -6.33 -6.71
N PRO A 36 4.12 -5.30 -7.00
CA PRO A 36 4.44 -4.32 -8.02
C PRO A 36 5.66 -3.47 -7.62
N ASN A 37 6.46 -3.04 -8.60
CA ASN A 37 7.60 -2.15 -8.36
C ASN A 37 7.16 -0.78 -7.80
N HIS A 38 5.98 -0.33 -8.18
CA HIS A 38 5.33 0.86 -7.65
C HIS A 38 3.87 0.52 -7.34
N TYR A 39 3.40 0.90 -6.16
CA TYR A 39 2.02 0.70 -5.75
C TYR A 39 1.41 2.01 -5.27
N ASP A 40 0.45 2.51 -6.03
CA ASP A 40 -0.34 3.68 -5.68
C ASP A 40 -1.73 3.23 -5.22
N TYR A 41 -1.90 3.11 -3.89
CA TYR A 41 -3.18 2.75 -3.31
C TYR A 41 -4.26 3.80 -3.60
N GLY A 42 -3.88 5.06 -3.77
CA GLY A 42 -4.82 6.15 -4.06
C GLY A 42 -5.49 5.96 -5.42
N GLU A 43 -4.72 5.64 -6.46
CA GLU A 43 -5.24 5.32 -7.80
C GLU A 43 -6.13 4.08 -7.79
N HIS A 44 -5.74 3.03 -7.06
CA HIS A 44 -6.57 1.83 -6.93
C HIS A 44 -7.91 2.11 -6.23
N ILE A 45 -7.91 2.87 -5.12
CA ILE A 45 -9.14 3.25 -4.41
C ILE A 45 -10.05 4.07 -5.33
N LEU A 46 -9.50 5.09 -6.02
CA LEU A 46 -10.29 5.93 -6.93
C LEU A 46 -10.86 5.14 -8.11
N SER A 47 -10.09 4.20 -8.66
CA SER A 47 -10.57 3.30 -9.73
C SER A 47 -11.76 2.44 -9.27
N LEU A 48 -11.75 1.95 -8.04
CA LEU A 48 -12.85 1.19 -7.46
C LEU A 48 -14.09 2.05 -7.18
N VAL A 49 -13.88 3.31 -6.76
CA VAL A 49 -14.97 4.29 -6.61
C VAL A 49 -15.59 4.62 -7.97
N ASP A 50 -14.77 4.88 -9.00
CA ASP A 50 -15.24 5.12 -10.38
C ASP A 50 -16.03 3.91 -10.93
N LYS A 51 -15.58 2.67 -10.62
CA LYS A 51 -16.28 1.44 -10.99
C LYS A 51 -17.66 1.37 -10.33
N TYR A 52 -17.75 1.71 -9.04
CA TYR A 52 -19.02 1.76 -8.32
C TYR A 52 -19.97 2.82 -8.88
N ASP A 53 -19.47 4.02 -9.20
CA ASP A 53 -20.30 5.10 -9.75
C ASP A 53 -20.90 4.71 -11.10
N LYS A 54 -20.12 4.05 -11.96
CA LYS A 54 -20.62 3.51 -13.25
C LYS A 54 -21.66 2.42 -13.04
N LEU A 55 -21.41 1.50 -12.11
CA LEU A 55 -22.33 0.43 -11.76
C LEU A 55 -23.66 1.01 -11.26
N LYS A 56 -23.60 1.98 -10.35
CA LYS A 56 -24.78 2.65 -9.80
C LYS A 56 -25.55 3.40 -10.86
N ALA A 57 -24.88 4.17 -11.72
CA ALA A 57 -25.53 4.91 -12.80
C ALA A 57 -26.24 3.96 -13.79
N GLN A 58 -25.64 2.81 -14.10
CA GLN A 58 -26.28 1.80 -14.96
C GLN A 58 -27.49 1.18 -14.27
N TYR A 59 -27.39 0.80 -13.00
CA TYR A 59 -28.50 0.28 -12.21
C TYR A 59 -29.70 1.26 -12.19
N ASP A 60 -29.45 2.53 -11.85
CA ASP A 60 -30.47 3.56 -11.78
C ASP A 60 -31.15 3.77 -13.15
N LYS A 61 -30.40 3.72 -14.25
CA LYS A 61 -30.89 3.80 -15.62
C LYS A 61 -31.79 2.60 -15.98
N ASP A 62 -31.38 1.40 -15.63
CA ASP A 62 -32.11 0.17 -15.98
C ASP A 62 -33.38 0.04 -15.15
N VAL A 63 -33.36 0.41 -13.87
CA VAL A 63 -34.56 0.50 -13.02
C VAL A 63 -35.57 1.49 -13.60
N LYS A 64 -35.12 2.68 -14.02
CA LYS A 64 -35.97 3.66 -14.67
C LYS A 64 -36.57 3.12 -15.97
N HIS A 65 -35.75 2.50 -16.82
CA HIS A 65 -36.20 1.90 -18.08
C HIS A 65 -37.28 0.82 -17.86
N ASN A 66 -37.11 -0.04 -16.86
CA ASN A 66 -38.08 -1.08 -16.54
C ASN A 66 -39.41 -0.47 -16.06
N ASN A 67 -39.36 0.54 -15.20
CA ASN A 67 -40.54 1.22 -14.67
C ASN A 67 -41.32 1.98 -15.77
N ASP A 68 -40.62 2.55 -16.76
CA ASP A 68 -41.23 3.29 -17.86
C ASP A 68 -41.86 2.36 -18.92
N ARG A 69 -41.37 1.13 -19.05
CA ARG A 69 -41.70 0.24 -20.18
C ARG A 69 -42.61 -0.92 -19.84
N TYR A 70 -42.61 -1.40 -18.62
CA TYR A 70 -43.32 -2.60 -18.20
C TYR A 70 -44.42 -2.30 -17.17
N LYS A 71 -45.39 -3.20 -17.06
CA LYS A 71 -46.40 -3.17 -16.00
C LYS A 71 -45.74 -3.40 -14.65
N ASP A 72 -46.30 -2.82 -13.58
CA ASP A 72 -45.74 -2.79 -12.24
C ASP A 72 -45.21 -4.14 -11.73
N ASN A 73 -45.95 -5.23 -11.90
CA ASN A 73 -45.57 -6.55 -11.44
C ASN A 73 -44.33 -7.11 -12.18
N VAL A 74 -44.25 -6.86 -13.50
CA VAL A 74 -43.09 -7.28 -14.31
C VAL A 74 -41.88 -6.43 -14.02
N ALA A 75 -42.09 -5.11 -13.93
CA ALA A 75 -41.03 -4.17 -13.58
C ALA A 75 -40.43 -4.49 -12.19
N GLN A 76 -41.26 -4.79 -11.19
CA GLN A 76 -40.82 -5.19 -9.86
C GLN A 76 -39.95 -6.45 -9.86
N GLU A 77 -40.36 -7.49 -10.62
CA GLU A 77 -39.57 -8.72 -10.69
C GLU A 77 -38.20 -8.49 -11.38
N MET A 78 -38.20 -7.75 -12.50
CA MET A 78 -36.96 -7.38 -13.20
C MET A 78 -36.06 -6.54 -12.31
N ASN A 79 -36.59 -5.55 -11.60
CA ASN A 79 -35.84 -4.70 -10.69
C ASN A 79 -35.29 -5.49 -9.50
N ARG A 80 -35.98 -6.54 -9.05
CA ARG A 80 -35.47 -7.44 -8.00
C ARG A 80 -34.21 -8.19 -8.46
N HIS A 81 -34.18 -8.68 -9.70
CA HIS A 81 -32.99 -9.31 -10.27
C HIS A 81 -31.84 -8.31 -10.42
N LEU A 82 -32.10 -7.15 -11.03
CA LEU A 82 -31.12 -6.08 -11.16
C LEU A 82 -30.53 -5.66 -9.80
N LYS A 83 -31.36 -5.58 -8.76
CA LYS A 83 -30.89 -5.26 -7.40
C LYS A 83 -29.95 -6.33 -6.86
N ASN A 84 -30.26 -7.61 -7.07
CA ASN A 84 -29.39 -8.69 -6.61
C ASN A 84 -28.03 -8.65 -7.33
N ASP A 85 -28.01 -8.44 -8.64
CA ASP A 85 -26.78 -8.35 -9.43
C ASP A 85 -25.97 -7.11 -8.99
N PHE A 86 -26.61 -5.97 -8.80
CA PHE A 86 -25.98 -4.76 -8.27
C PHE A 86 -25.34 -4.98 -6.89
N GLU A 87 -26.04 -5.63 -5.95
CA GLU A 87 -25.49 -5.89 -4.61
C GLU A 87 -24.32 -6.88 -4.65
N LEU A 88 -24.34 -7.88 -5.57
CA LEU A 88 -23.20 -8.79 -5.76
C LEU A 88 -21.96 -8.06 -6.28
N GLU A 89 -22.11 -7.23 -7.31
CA GLU A 89 -20.99 -6.45 -7.85
C GLU A 89 -20.49 -5.41 -6.86
N LYS A 90 -21.38 -4.77 -6.12
CA LYS A 90 -21.02 -3.86 -5.02
C LYS A 90 -20.21 -4.58 -3.94
N ALA A 91 -20.62 -5.78 -3.55
CA ALA A 91 -19.89 -6.59 -2.58
C ALA A 91 -18.49 -6.97 -3.08
N ASP A 92 -18.34 -7.26 -4.39
CA ASP A 92 -17.04 -7.52 -4.99
C ASP A 92 -16.12 -6.28 -4.94
N ILE A 93 -16.64 -5.09 -5.23
CA ILE A 93 -15.88 -3.84 -5.10
C ILE A 93 -15.43 -3.62 -3.66
N LEU A 94 -16.30 -3.84 -2.67
CA LEU A 94 -15.96 -3.72 -1.26
C LEU A 94 -14.88 -4.74 -0.83
N ARG A 95 -14.90 -5.96 -1.38
CA ARG A 95 -13.85 -6.96 -1.18
C ARG A 95 -12.53 -6.49 -1.78
N GLN A 96 -12.53 -5.97 -3.01
CA GLN A 96 -11.34 -5.44 -3.65
C GLN A 96 -10.72 -4.27 -2.86
N LEU A 97 -11.53 -3.43 -2.22
CA LEU A 97 -11.02 -2.39 -1.30
C LEU A 97 -10.26 -2.98 -0.09
N ASN A 98 -10.68 -4.12 0.45
CA ASN A 98 -9.92 -4.81 1.49
C ASN A 98 -8.58 -5.35 0.97
N ASP A 99 -8.55 -5.84 -0.28
CA ASP A 99 -7.33 -6.34 -0.91
C ASP A 99 -6.31 -5.23 -1.16
N VAL A 100 -6.75 -3.97 -1.34
CA VAL A 100 -5.87 -2.79 -1.44
C VAL A 100 -5.01 -2.64 -0.18
N GLU A 101 -5.60 -2.75 1.02
CA GLU A 101 -4.86 -2.64 2.29
C GLU A 101 -3.81 -3.75 2.42
N ALA A 102 -4.21 -4.99 2.13
CA ALA A 102 -3.31 -6.13 2.20
C ALA A 102 -2.14 -6.03 1.20
N THR A 103 -2.38 -5.45 0.03
CA THR A 103 -1.35 -5.24 -1.00
C THR A 103 -0.40 -4.11 -0.60
N ASP A 104 -0.91 -3.01 -0.03
CA ASP A 104 -0.11 -1.90 0.49
C ASP A 104 0.84 -2.38 1.60
N LEU A 105 0.35 -3.19 2.54
CA LEU A 105 1.18 -3.79 3.58
C LEU A 105 2.31 -4.65 3.01
N ARG A 106 2.00 -5.56 2.08
CA ARG A 106 3.01 -6.44 1.45
C ARG A 106 4.05 -5.65 0.67
N TRP A 107 3.63 -4.62 -0.05
CA TRP A 107 4.53 -3.75 -0.81
C TRP A 107 5.50 -3.01 0.11
N ARG A 108 5.01 -2.47 1.23
CA ARG A 108 5.84 -1.82 2.26
C ARG A 108 6.84 -2.80 2.86
N GLU A 109 6.39 -3.99 3.26
CA GLU A 109 7.29 -5.02 3.81
C GLU A 109 8.39 -5.42 2.83
N HIS A 110 8.05 -5.59 1.56
CA HIS A 110 9.03 -5.89 0.53
C HIS A 110 10.08 -4.78 0.37
N ASN A 111 9.65 -3.51 0.35
CA ASN A 111 10.57 -2.39 0.25
C ASN A 111 11.48 -2.26 1.48
N ILE A 112 10.94 -2.47 2.68
CA ILE A 112 11.73 -2.50 3.90
C ILE A 112 12.79 -3.61 3.84
N MET A 113 12.42 -4.83 3.43
CA MET A 113 13.36 -5.93 3.27
C MET A 113 14.44 -5.62 2.24
N LYS A 114 14.08 -4.99 1.12
CA LYS A 114 15.04 -4.59 0.09
C LYS A 114 16.04 -3.56 0.63
N MET A 115 15.54 -2.53 1.33
CA MET A 115 16.40 -1.53 1.97
C MET A 115 17.37 -2.15 2.99
N GLN A 116 16.92 -3.14 3.76
CA GLN A 116 17.74 -3.84 4.76
C GLN A 116 18.83 -4.73 4.14
N GLN A 117 18.77 -4.99 2.84
CA GLN A 117 19.79 -5.73 2.09
C GLN A 117 20.81 -4.82 1.40
N GLU A 118 20.58 -3.51 1.38
CA GLU A 118 21.51 -2.56 0.78
C GLU A 118 22.81 -2.44 1.58
N GLU A 119 23.94 -2.42 0.88
CA GLU A 119 25.26 -2.33 1.50
C GLU A 119 25.41 -1.07 2.37
N SER A 120 24.90 0.06 1.89
CA SER A 120 24.88 1.33 2.63
C SER A 120 24.17 1.22 3.98
N TYR A 121 23.04 0.50 4.02
CA TYR A 121 22.31 0.23 5.26
C TYR A 121 23.11 -0.66 6.21
N LEU A 122 23.72 -1.74 5.69
CA LEU A 122 24.50 -2.67 6.50
C LEU A 122 25.69 -1.97 7.15
N ILE A 123 26.42 -1.14 6.39
CA ILE A 123 27.54 -0.35 6.91
C ILE A 123 27.06 0.63 7.99
N ALA A 124 26.00 1.40 7.73
CA ALA A 124 25.46 2.37 8.69
C ALA A 124 25.01 1.69 10.00
N LYS A 125 24.40 0.52 9.89
CA LYS A 125 23.98 -0.28 11.03
C LYS A 125 25.19 -0.77 11.85
N ASP A 126 26.23 -1.26 11.19
CA ASP A 126 27.45 -1.74 11.87
C ASP A 126 28.16 -0.59 12.59
N VAL A 127 28.25 0.61 11.99
CA VAL A 127 28.75 1.83 12.63
C VAL A 127 27.91 2.16 13.87
N ALA A 128 26.58 2.15 13.76
CA ALA A 128 25.70 2.41 14.89
C ALA A 128 25.93 1.43 16.06
N PHE A 129 26.10 0.13 15.76
CA PHE A 129 26.43 -0.87 16.79
C PHE A 129 27.78 -0.62 17.46
N MET A 130 28.80 -0.19 16.69
CA MET A 130 30.10 0.16 17.25
C MET A 130 30.01 1.36 18.17
N GLU A 131 29.32 2.45 17.76
CA GLU A 131 29.12 3.65 18.58
C GLU A 131 28.37 3.33 19.87
N LEU A 132 27.30 2.56 19.82
CA LEU A 132 26.55 2.13 21.01
C LEU A 132 27.39 1.26 21.95
N ASN A 133 28.31 0.45 21.40
CA ASN A 133 29.21 -0.36 22.23
C ASN A 133 30.19 0.52 23.02
N TYR A 134 30.64 1.63 22.43
CA TYR A 134 31.45 2.63 23.17
C TYR A 134 30.67 3.36 24.28
N LEU A 135 29.37 3.55 24.08
CA LEU A 135 28.47 4.20 25.04
C LEU A 135 27.96 3.25 26.12
N LYS A 136 28.30 1.96 26.02
CA LYS A 136 27.86 0.96 26.99
C LYS A 136 28.38 1.28 28.39
N GLY A 137 27.46 1.48 29.33
CA GLY A 137 27.79 1.86 30.72
C GLY A 137 27.82 3.34 31.00
N VAL A 138 27.66 4.19 29.98
CA VAL A 138 27.45 5.63 30.17
C VAL A 138 26.05 5.84 30.75
N LYS A 139 25.95 6.55 31.89
CA LYS A 139 24.66 6.68 32.61
C LYS A 139 23.67 7.62 31.93
N ASP A 140 24.18 8.71 31.35
CA ASP A 140 23.36 9.78 30.78
C ASP A 140 23.76 10.02 29.33
N ILE A 141 23.21 9.19 28.44
CA ILE A 141 23.34 9.38 26.99
C ILE A 141 22.28 10.37 26.55
N PRO A 142 22.63 11.50 25.91
CA PRO A 142 21.66 12.44 25.35
C PRO A 142 20.73 11.76 24.36
N SER A 143 19.43 12.07 24.40
CA SER A 143 18.42 11.42 23.56
C SER A 143 18.57 11.74 22.08
N ASP A 144 19.06 12.93 21.75
CA ASP A 144 19.38 13.35 20.37
C ASP A 144 20.54 12.52 19.80
N LEU A 145 21.65 12.38 20.55
CA LEU A 145 22.77 11.52 20.15
C LEU A 145 22.30 10.06 19.94
N LEU A 146 21.50 9.54 20.86
CA LEU A 146 20.95 8.18 20.73
C LEU A 146 20.07 8.04 19.48
N THR A 147 19.24 9.05 19.19
CA THR A 147 18.38 9.07 18.00
C THR A 147 19.20 9.11 16.72
N ASP A 148 20.26 9.90 16.68
CA ASP A 148 21.16 10.00 15.53
C ASP A 148 21.85 8.64 15.25
N ILE A 149 22.38 7.99 16.28
CA ILE A 149 23.04 6.69 16.16
C ILE A 149 22.08 5.61 15.60
N ILE A 150 20.83 5.58 16.08
CA ILE A 150 19.86 4.54 15.66
C ILE A 150 19.04 4.91 14.41
N SER A 151 19.28 6.10 13.83
CA SER A 151 18.49 6.63 12.72
C SER A 151 18.41 5.69 11.50
N SER A 152 19.51 4.98 11.17
CA SER A 152 19.54 4.00 10.10
C SER A 152 18.53 2.86 10.31
N CYS A 153 18.45 2.34 11.54
CA CYS A 153 17.51 1.29 11.90
C CYS A 153 16.05 1.80 11.92
N VAL A 154 15.85 3.06 12.32
CA VAL A 154 14.53 3.73 12.25
C VAL A 154 14.08 3.87 10.82
N ASN A 155 14.91 4.40 9.93
CA ASN A 155 14.60 4.60 8.52
C ASN A 155 14.28 3.29 7.80
N ALA A 156 14.94 2.19 8.17
CA ALA A 156 14.71 0.87 7.60
C ALA A 156 13.64 0.04 8.35
N TYR A 157 13.04 0.57 9.42
CA TYR A 157 12.13 -0.17 10.31
C TYR A 157 12.70 -1.51 10.79
N ASP A 158 14.01 -1.58 11.05
CA ASP A 158 14.70 -2.79 11.53
C ASP A 158 14.47 -3.00 13.04
N THR A 159 13.29 -3.48 13.36
CA THR A 159 12.85 -3.71 14.75
C THR A 159 13.72 -4.75 15.48
N ARG A 160 14.38 -5.67 14.73
CA ARG A 160 15.30 -6.65 15.33
C ARG A 160 16.59 -6.00 15.79
N SER A 161 17.21 -5.16 14.95
CA SER A 161 18.42 -4.44 15.34
C SER A 161 18.15 -3.48 16.50
N LEU A 162 17.01 -2.78 16.50
CA LEU A 162 16.60 -1.93 17.61
C LEU A 162 16.43 -2.71 18.91
N TYR A 163 15.90 -3.93 18.88
CA TYR A 163 15.82 -4.80 20.06
C TYR A 163 17.22 -5.12 20.62
N ILE A 164 18.15 -5.48 19.74
CA ILE A 164 19.53 -5.77 20.16
C ILE A 164 20.18 -4.50 20.74
N MET A 165 20.02 -3.34 20.12
CA MET A 165 20.54 -2.06 20.60
C MET A 165 19.97 -1.69 21.97
N SER A 166 18.65 -1.84 22.18
CA SER A 166 18.01 -1.66 23.49
C SER A 166 18.67 -2.54 24.56
N THR A 167 18.87 -3.83 24.24
CA THR A 167 19.48 -4.79 25.16
C THR A 167 20.93 -4.43 25.50
N MET A 168 21.72 -4.00 24.50
CA MET A 168 23.10 -3.55 24.71
C MET A 168 23.19 -2.34 25.66
N LEU A 169 22.20 -1.47 25.63
CA LEU A 169 22.09 -0.28 26.49
C LEU A 169 21.44 -0.56 27.85
N GLY A 170 21.27 -1.82 28.21
CA GLY A 170 20.70 -2.25 29.49
C GLY A 170 19.19 -2.49 29.49
N GLY A 171 18.56 -2.49 28.33
CA GLY A 171 17.14 -2.82 28.15
C GLY A 171 16.21 -1.98 29.04
N GLN A 172 15.32 -2.62 29.76
CA GLN A 172 14.37 -1.95 30.68
C GLN A 172 15.04 -1.34 31.93
N SER A 173 16.30 -1.70 32.22
CA SER A 173 17.03 -1.24 33.42
C SER A 173 17.64 0.14 33.25
N SER A 174 17.78 0.64 32.03
CA SER A 174 18.37 1.95 31.73
C SER A 174 17.38 2.88 31.01
N ILE A 175 17.62 4.20 31.10
CA ILE A 175 16.82 5.18 30.36
C ILE A 175 17.04 5.00 28.86
N ALA A 176 18.30 4.88 28.42
CA ALA A 176 18.65 4.71 27.02
C ALA A 176 18.02 3.45 26.40
N GLY A 177 18.11 2.31 27.10
CA GLY A 177 17.48 1.06 26.64
C GLY A 177 15.96 1.16 26.51
N ARG A 178 15.29 1.81 27.47
CA ARG A 178 13.84 2.08 27.39
C ARG A 178 13.48 3.02 26.25
N THR A 179 14.31 4.03 25.97
CA THR A 179 14.08 4.95 24.85
C THR A 179 14.13 4.20 23.52
N VAL A 180 15.14 3.37 23.30
CA VAL A 180 15.23 2.56 22.05
C VAL A 180 14.06 1.57 21.94
N GLU A 181 13.67 0.95 23.06
CA GLU A 181 12.51 0.05 23.08
C GLU A 181 11.21 0.80 22.75
N HIS A 182 11.02 2.01 23.25
CA HIS A 182 9.87 2.85 22.91
C HIS A 182 9.85 3.19 21.40
N ILE A 183 10.99 3.56 20.82
CA ILE A 183 11.11 3.79 19.37
C ILE A 183 10.73 2.52 18.62
N ARG A 184 11.26 1.36 19.03
CA ARG A 184 10.94 0.07 18.41
C ARG A 184 9.44 -0.23 18.42
N GLN A 185 8.75 -0.03 19.55
CA GLN A 185 7.32 -0.27 19.67
C GLN A 185 6.50 0.68 18.78
N ASN A 186 6.89 1.95 18.70
CA ASN A 186 6.26 2.90 17.80
C ASN A 186 6.39 2.47 16.33
N LEU A 187 7.57 1.99 15.92
CA LEU A 187 7.80 1.51 14.55
C LEU A 187 7.02 0.23 14.23
N ILE A 188 6.87 -0.69 15.18
CA ILE A 188 5.99 -1.85 15.02
C ILE A 188 4.54 -1.41 14.80
N THR A 189 4.07 -0.44 15.57
CA THR A 189 2.73 0.11 15.40
C THR A 189 2.56 0.79 14.04
N GLN A 190 3.53 1.62 13.62
CA GLN A 190 3.52 2.27 12.31
C GLN A 190 3.58 1.26 11.15
N ARG A 191 4.37 0.20 11.29
CA ARG A 191 4.47 -0.87 10.29
C ARG A 191 3.14 -1.60 10.08
N ASN A 192 2.37 -1.77 11.15
CA ASN A 192 1.08 -2.47 11.14
C ASN A 192 -0.10 -1.56 10.75
N THR A 193 0.14 -0.24 10.60
CA THR A 193 -0.86 0.72 10.13
C THR A 193 -0.52 1.15 8.71
N THR A 194 -1.50 1.15 7.81
CA THR A 194 -1.35 1.64 6.45
C THR A 194 -1.87 3.06 6.33
N ASP A 195 -1.20 3.89 5.51
CA ASP A 195 -1.73 5.21 5.16
C ASP A 195 -2.98 5.08 4.27
N SER A 196 -3.14 3.93 3.61
CA SER A 196 -4.31 3.60 2.78
C SER A 196 -5.60 3.41 3.59
N LYS A 197 -5.51 2.90 4.82
CA LYS A 197 -6.68 2.53 5.64
C LYS A 197 -7.73 3.63 5.79
N PRO A 198 -7.39 4.89 6.15
CA PRO A 198 -8.38 5.95 6.27
C PRO A 198 -9.10 6.26 4.96
N PHE A 199 -8.43 6.10 3.82
CA PHE A 199 -9.01 6.33 2.49
C PHE A 199 -9.90 5.17 2.06
N ILE A 200 -9.54 3.94 2.41
CA ILE A 200 -10.37 2.74 2.20
C ILE A 200 -11.66 2.85 3.00
N GLU A 201 -11.60 3.25 4.26
CA GLU A 201 -12.78 3.47 5.09
C GLU A 201 -13.69 4.57 4.51
N GLY A 202 -13.11 5.67 4.03
CA GLY A 202 -13.84 6.73 3.31
C GLY A 202 -14.54 6.21 2.06
N ALA A 203 -13.87 5.39 1.25
CA ALA A 203 -14.44 4.78 0.05
C ALA A 203 -15.59 3.81 0.39
N LYS A 204 -15.42 2.96 1.40
CA LYS A 204 -16.48 2.06 1.89
C LYS A 204 -17.71 2.83 2.40
N ASN A 205 -17.48 3.93 3.11
CA ASN A 205 -18.56 4.79 3.59
C ASN A 205 -19.32 5.44 2.43
N TYR A 206 -18.59 5.91 1.40
CA TYR A 206 -19.21 6.43 0.18
C TYR A 206 -20.05 5.38 -0.54
N ILE A 207 -19.51 4.20 -0.78
CA ILE A 207 -20.19 3.10 -1.46
C ILE A 207 -21.44 2.62 -0.70
N ASN A 208 -21.40 2.60 0.64
CA ASN A 208 -22.52 2.13 1.44
C ASN A 208 -23.59 3.19 1.70
N ASN A 209 -23.18 4.44 1.93
CA ASN A 209 -24.05 5.49 2.44
C ASN A 209 -24.17 6.71 1.50
N GLY A 210 -23.43 6.75 0.40
CA GLY A 210 -23.39 7.88 -0.53
C GLY A 210 -22.66 9.12 0.00
N ASN A 211 -22.06 9.07 1.19
CA ASN A 211 -21.41 10.22 1.82
C ASN A 211 -19.93 10.29 1.42
N MET A 212 -19.59 11.28 0.60
CA MET A 212 -18.21 11.51 0.19
C MET A 212 -17.41 12.16 1.33
N ASP A 213 -16.43 11.44 1.86
CA ASP A 213 -15.52 11.92 2.89
C ASP A 213 -14.49 12.90 2.29
N MET A 214 -14.06 13.89 3.09
CA MET A 214 -12.99 14.85 2.73
C MET A 214 -11.68 14.17 2.31
N ARG A 215 -11.40 12.98 2.81
CA ARG A 215 -10.21 12.18 2.46
C ARG A 215 -10.28 11.71 1.00
N LEU A 216 -11.42 11.16 0.57
CA LEU A 216 -11.64 10.80 -0.84
C LEU A 216 -11.55 12.02 -1.77
N LEU A 217 -12.11 13.15 -1.37
CA LEU A 217 -11.98 14.41 -2.10
C LEU A 217 -10.51 14.83 -2.25
N THR A 218 -9.70 14.63 -1.21
CA THR A 218 -8.26 14.93 -1.25
C THR A 218 -7.54 14.05 -2.27
N LEU A 219 -7.83 12.73 -2.32
CA LEU A 219 -7.29 11.82 -3.33
C LEU A 219 -7.72 12.23 -4.75
N ALA A 220 -9.02 12.48 -4.95
CA ALA A 220 -9.57 12.88 -6.24
C ALA A 220 -8.95 14.19 -6.77
N ASN A 221 -8.66 15.14 -5.87
CA ASN A 221 -8.01 16.41 -6.23
C ASN A 221 -6.52 16.24 -6.56
N LYS A 222 -5.82 15.27 -5.95
CA LYS A 222 -4.42 14.94 -6.34
C LYS A 222 -4.33 14.35 -7.74
N ARG A 223 -5.31 13.55 -8.16
CA ARG A 223 -5.38 12.96 -9.50
C ARG A 223 -5.58 13.99 -10.63
N LYS A 224 -6.19 15.15 -10.30
CA LYS A 224 -6.46 16.22 -11.28
C LYS A 224 -5.28 17.16 -11.53
N LYS A 225 -4.20 17.05 -10.77
CA LYS A 225 -2.95 17.82 -10.92
C LYS A 225 -1.89 17.01 -11.64
#